data_8a9ada5ecac94ee9bf9d16845ded592e
#
_entry.id   8a9ada5ecac94ee9bf9d16845ded592e
#
_cell.length_a   1.000
_cell.length_b   1.000
_cell.length_c   1.000
_cell.angle_alpha   90.00
_cell.angle_beta   90.00
_cell.angle_gamma   90.00
#
_symmetry.space_group_name_H-M   'P 1'
#
loop_
_entity.id
_entity.type
_entity.pdbx_description
1 polymer ?
#
loop_
_entity_poly.entity_id
_entity_poly.type
_entity_poly.pdbx_seq_one_letter_code
_entity_poly.pdbx_strand_id
1 'polypeptide(L)'
;DTELQWQALCIPDAEFMFKVGFDVSWAGTGTGIFAASGRQNTYSPLVDAGLGFGALPSSLKYLRPFAITAEFSTTAPGYDSVNGTPYVTTFNWGFTLQYSLPYFNSQLAAIDNDFLKHLVPVAEFAFQTPIHNGGAAGQSQTGYFQPGVIYEADKWQIALEAMVPMTGATGHGVGVIGSLDFYLDDIPNRIDEPIFPHGFGIAPGI
;
A
#
# COMPACT_ATOMS: atom_id res chain seq x y z
N ASP A 1 9.72 0.05 -11.55
CA ASP A 1 8.83 1.17 -11.24
C ASP A 1 9.60 2.25 -10.50
N THR A 2 9.14 3.48 -10.61
CA THR A 2 9.62 4.61 -9.83
C THR A 2 8.42 5.33 -9.28
N GLU A 3 8.26 5.29 -7.98
CA GLU A 3 7.17 5.95 -7.27
C GLU A 3 7.70 7.09 -6.42
N LEU A 4 7.00 8.22 -6.45
CA LEU A 4 7.22 9.37 -5.59
C LEU A 4 5.92 9.65 -4.84
N GLN A 5 5.99 9.57 -3.53
CA GLN A 5 4.89 9.92 -2.63
C GLN A 5 5.27 11.08 -1.73
N TRP A 6 4.27 11.87 -1.35
CA TRP A 6 4.47 12.95 -0.41
C TRP A 6 3.21 13.15 0.46
N GLN A 7 3.46 13.35 1.74
CA GLN A 7 2.42 13.57 2.71
C GLN A 7 1.85 14.99 2.54
N ALA A 8 0.62 15.07 2.01
CA ALA A 8 -0.05 16.34 1.76
C ALA A 8 -0.76 16.89 3.00
N LEU A 9 -1.20 16.01 3.90
CA LEU A 9 -1.87 16.38 5.15
C LEU A 9 -1.59 15.33 6.22
N CYS A 10 -1.32 15.80 7.44
CA CYS A 10 -1.27 14.97 8.64
C CYS A 10 -1.96 15.69 9.79
N ILE A 11 -2.88 15.01 10.45
CA ILE A 11 -3.58 15.49 11.65
C ILE A 11 -3.27 14.50 12.78
N PRO A 12 -2.18 14.70 13.54
CA PRO A 12 -1.71 13.71 14.52
C PRO A 12 -2.74 13.39 15.59
N ASP A 13 -3.48 14.38 16.11
CA ASP A 13 -4.48 14.19 17.15
C ASP A 13 -5.67 13.33 16.69
N ALA A 14 -5.96 13.32 15.39
CA ALA A 14 -6.97 12.48 14.76
C ALA A 14 -6.39 11.20 14.18
N GLU A 15 -5.07 11.00 14.26
CA GLU A 15 -4.33 9.91 13.63
C GLU A 15 -4.66 9.76 12.13
N PHE A 16 -4.91 10.89 11.46
CA PHE A 16 -5.25 10.94 10.05
C PHE A 16 -4.07 11.41 9.22
N MET A 17 -3.83 10.70 8.11
CA MET A 17 -2.83 11.05 7.12
C MET A 17 -3.41 10.98 5.72
N PHE A 18 -3.01 11.91 4.87
CA PHE A 18 -3.31 11.91 3.44
C PHE A 18 -2.03 12.13 2.66
N LYS A 19 -1.79 11.27 1.67
CA LYS A 19 -0.66 11.37 0.76
C LYS A 19 -1.14 11.52 -0.68
N VAL A 20 -0.29 12.11 -1.49
CA VAL A 20 -0.42 12.12 -2.94
C VAL A 20 0.85 11.54 -3.54
N GLY A 21 0.73 10.87 -4.66
CA GLY A 21 1.89 10.25 -5.30
C GLY A 21 1.74 10.13 -6.79
N PHE A 22 2.81 9.70 -7.40
CA PHE A 22 2.88 9.44 -8.83
C PHE A 22 3.87 8.31 -9.07
N ASP A 23 3.41 7.25 -9.73
CA ASP A 23 4.23 6.12 -10.15
C ASP A 23 4.44 6.09 -11.66
N VAL A 24 5.61 5.67 -12.08
CA VAL A 24 5.95 5.37 -13.46
C VAL A 24 6.49 3.96 -13.56
N SER A 25 5.75 3.09 -14.25
CA SER A 25 6.26 1.79 -14.66
C SER A 25 6.97 1.91 -16.00
N TRP A 26 8.26 1.59 -16.02
CA TRP A 26 9.10 1.73 -17.19
C TRP A 26 8.97 0.52 -18.13
N ALA A 27 8.76 0.79 -19.41
CA ALA A 27 8.65 -0.26 -20.43
C ALA A 27 9.88 -1.18 -20.44
N GLY A 28 9.63 -2.48 -20.56
CA GLY A 28 10.70 -3.50 -20.65
C GLY A 28 11.41 -3.81 -19.33
N THR A 29 10.93 -3.30 -18.21
CA THR A 29 11.45 -3.64 -16.88
C THR A 29 10.63 -4.76 -16.23
N GLY A 30 11.22 -5.39 -15.21
CA GLY A 30 10.59 -6.50 -14.49
C GLY A 30 10.65 -7.83 -15.24
N THR A 31 10.23 -8.89 -14.55
CA THR A 31 10.17 -10.25 -15.10
C THR A 31 8.98 -11.01 -14.50
N GLY A 32 8.45 -12.00 -15.23
CA GLY A 32 7.33 -12.82 -14.76
C GLY A 32 6.07 -12.00 -14.53
N ILE A 33 5.44 -12.17 -13.37
CA ILE A 33 4.23 -11.43 -12.99
C ILE A 33 4.48 -9.94 -12.73
N PHE A 34 5.73 -9.56 -12.50
CA PHE A 34 6.16 -8.17 -12.30
C PHE A 34 6.68 -7.51 -13.57
N ALA A 35 6.57 -8.19 -14.72
CA ALA A 35 6.93 -7.58 -15.99
C ALA A 35 5.98 -6.41 -16.26
N ALA A 36 6.55 -5.20 -16.29
CA ALA A 36 5.80 -4.03 -16.72
C ALA A 36 5.25 -4.27 -18.13
N SER A 37 4.18 -3.61 -18.48
CA SER A 37 3.32 -3.83 -19.68
C SER A 37 4.03 -3.75 -21.03
N GLY A 38 5.16 -4.40 -21.13
CA GLY A 38 5.89 -4.79 -22.33
C GLY A 38 6.47 -3.64 -23.15
N ARG A 39 5.68 -2.86 -23.85
CA ARG A 39 6.17 -1.97 -24.91
C ARG A 39 6.08 -0.49 -24.65
N GLN A 40 5.48 -0.08 -23.53
CA GLN A 40 5.30 1.32 -23.21
C GLN A 40 5.31 1.54 -21.70
N ASN A 41 5.64 2.77 -21.32
CA ASN A 41 5.52 3.20 -19.93
C ASN A 41 4.05 3.31 -19.53
N THR A 42 3.77 3.11 -18.24
CA THR A 42 2.49 3.47 -17.64
C THR A 42 2.69 4.55 -16.58
N TYR A 43 1.67 5.35 -16.38
CA TYR A 43 1.68 6.50 -15.49
C TYR A 43 0.52 6.38 -14.52
N SER A 44 0.80 6.48 -13.24
CA SER A 44 -0.20 6.24 -12.19
C SER A 44 -0.18 7.36 -11.14
N PRO A 45 -0.96 8.43 -11.32
CA PRO A 45 -1.27 9.32 -10.21
C PRO A 45 -2.05 8.54 -9.14
N LEU A 46 -1.71 8.77 -7.87
CA LEU A 46 -2.31 8.08 -6.74
C LEU A 46 -2.57 9.01 -5.56
N VAL A 47 -3.51 8.61 -4.72
CA VAL A 47 -3.80 9.23 -3.44
C VAL A 47 -4.01 8.14 -2.39
N ASP A 48 -3.45 8.36 -1.21
CA ASP A 48 -3.59 7.48 -0.05
C ASP A 48 -4.18 8.24 1.13
N ALA A 49 -5.02 7.57 1.87
CA ALA A 49 -5.52 8.07 3.14
C ALA A 49 -5.39 7.00 4.22
N GLY A 50 -4.96 7.40 5.40
CA GLY A 50 -4.85 6.52 6.56
C GLY A 50 -5.52 7.12 7.78
N LEU A 51 -6.20 6.29 8.55
CA LEU A 51 -6.85 6.65 9.81
C LEU A 51 -6.54 5.60 10.86
N GLY A 52 -5.88 6.02 11.94
CA GLY A 52 -5.71 5.23 13.15
C GLY A 52 -6.87 5.41 14.11
N PHE A 53 -7.07 4.45 14.99
CA PHE A 53 -8.14 4.48 15.98
C PHE A 53 -7.64 4.75 17.41
N GLY A 54 -6.39 5.13 17.60
CA GLY A 54 -5.77 5.38 18.89
C GLY A 54 -6.43 6.50 19.71
N ALA A 55 -7.04 7.49 19.04
CA ALA A 55 -7.78 8.57 19.66
C ALA A 55 -9.15 8.16 20.26
N LEU A 56 -9.60 6.92 20.08
CA LEU A 56 -10.86 6.43 20.63
C LEU A 56 -10.90 6.53 22.17
N PRO A 57 -12.10 6.73 22.77
CA PRO A 57 -12.25 6.82 24.24
C PRO A 57 -11.87 5.51 24.92
N SER A 58 -11.56 5.57 26.23
CA SER A 58 -11.09 4.41 27.01
C SER A 58 -12.08 3.25 27.06
N SER A 59 -13.38 3.50 26.87
CA SER A 59 -14.41 2.46 26.75
C SER A 59 -14.22 1.57 25.50
N LEU A 60 -13.55 2.09 24.47
CA LEU A 60 -13.26 1.41 23.21
C LEU A 60 -11.76 1.11 23.04
N LYS A 61 -11.00 1.03 24.14
CA LYS A 61 -9.54 0.90 24.11
C LYS A 61 -9.03 -0.27 23.27
N TYR A 62 -9.76 -1.39 23.20
CA TYR A 62 -9.38 -2.56 22.42
C TYR A 62 -9.55 -2.38 20.89
N LEU A 63 -10.22 -1.32 20.45
CA LEU A 63 -10.29 -0.92 19.05
C LEU A 63 -9.16 0.04 18.64
N ARG A 64 -8.46 0.63 19.61
CA ARG A 64 -7.35 1.57 19.32
C ARG A 64 -6.21 0.99 18.48
N PRO A 65 -5.85 -0.32 18.58
CA PRO A 65 -4.84 -0.90 17.71
C PRO A 65 -5.24 -1.03 16.25
N PHE A 66 -6.51 -0.79 15.90
CA PHE A 66 -6.94 -0.79 14.52
C PHE A 66 -6.49 0.46 13.77
N ALA A 67 -6.15 0.27 12.50
CA ALA A 67 -6.03 1.34 11.51
C ALA A 67 -6.64 0.88 10.20
N ILE A 68 -7.13 1.83 9.42
CA ILE A 68 -7.61 1.62 8.06
C ILE A 68 -6.84 2.53 7.12
N THR A 69 -6.42 1.99 5.99
CA THR A 69 -5.86 2.77 4.88
C THR A 69 -6.66 2.54 3.62
N ALA A 70 -6.67 3.53 2.74
CA ALA A 70 -7.29 3.42 1.43
C ALA A 70 -6.38 4.05 0.39
N GLU A 71 -6.24 3.38 -0.75
CA GLU A 71 -5.52 3.88 -1.91
C GLU A 71 -6.46 3.98 -3.11
N PHE A 72 -6.29 5.04 -3.89
CA PHE A 72 -6.96 5.23 -5.17
C PHE A 72 -5.92 5.69 -6.18
N SER A 73 -5.83 4.99 -7.31
CA SER A 73 -4.92 5.35 -8.38
C SER A 73 -5.56 5.14 -9.76
N THR A 74 -4.97 5.76 -10.76
CA THR A 74 -5.35 5.53 -12.16
C THR A 74 -4.09 5.16 -12.92
N THR A 75 -4.03 3.98 -13.50
CA THR A 75 -2.91 3.57 -14.34
C THR A 75 -3.27 3.78 -15.80
N ALA A 76 -2.60 4.73 -16.43
CA ALA A 76 -2.77 5.07 -17.84
C ALA A 76 -1.54 4.67 -18.66
N PRO A 77 -1.72 3.99 -19.79
CA PRO A 77 -0.65 3.71 -20.75
C PRO A 77 -0.23 4.97 -21.51
N GLY A 78 1.03 5.02 -21.98
CA GLY A 78 1.55 6.15 -22.76
C GLY A 78 0.87 6.33 -24.12
N TYR A 79 0.24 5.27 -24.64
CA TYR A 79 -0.53 5.26 -25.88
C TYR A 79 -1.80 4.43 -25.72
N ASP A 80 -2.91 4.90 -26.24
CA ASP A 80 -4.21 4.20 -26.21
C ASP A 80 -4.22 2.91 -27.03
N SER A 81 -3.42 2.84 -28.08
CA SER A 81 -3.26 1.65 -28.91
C SER A 81 -1.94 1.66 -29.67
N VAL A 82 -1.41 0.48 -29.95
CA VAL A 82 -0.22 0.29 -30.82
C VAL A 82 -0.52 -0.83 -31.81
N ASN A 83 -0.38 -0.53 -33.10
CA ASN A 83 -0.65 -1.47 -34.21
C ASN A 83 -2.05 -2.12 -34.11
N GLY A 84 -3.05 -1.36 -33.71
CA GLY A 84 -4.44 -1.81 -33.58
C GLY A 84 -4.74 -2.62 -32.31
N THR A 85 -3.76 -2.83 -31.45
CA THR A 85 -3.97 -3.46 -30.14
C THR A 85 -4.30 -2.38 -29.11
N PRO A 86 -5.51 -2.41 -28.51
CA PRO A 86 -5.89 -1.43 -27.49
C PRO A 86 -5.15 -1.68 -26.18
N TYR A 87 -4.76 -0.60 -25.50
CA TYR A 87 -4.25 -0.62 -24.15
C TYR A 87 -5.29 -0.03 -23.20
N VAL A 88 -5.35 -0.61 -22.02
CA VAL A 88 -6.42 -0.31 -21.05
C VAL A 88 -5.92 0.69 -20.02
N THR A 89 -6.71 1.72 -19.77
CA THR A 89 -6.57 2.55 -18.57
C THR A 89 -7.43 1.95 -17.47
N THR A 90 -6.85 1.82 -16.29
CA THR A 90 -7.52 1.24 -15.14
C THR A 90 -7.63 2.24 -13.99
N PHE A 91 -8.71 2.15 -13.26
CA PHE A 91 -8.87 2.72 -11.93
C PHE A 91 -8.61 1.62 -10.90
N ASN A 92 -7.59 1.84 -10.08
CA ASN A 92 -7.22 0.92 -9.01
C ASN A 92 -7.69 1.52 -7.69
N TRP A 93 -8.27 0.69 -6.83
CA TRP A 93 -8.74 1.12 -5.54
C TRP A 93 -8.70 -0.03 -4.57
N GLY A 94 -8.41 0.28 -3.34
CA GLY A 94 -8.31 -0.70 -2.29
C GLY A 94 -8.39 -0.08 -0.91
N PHE A 95 -8.53 -0.94 0.08
CA PHE A 95 -8.41 -0.56 1.47
C PHE A 95 -7.83 -1.71 2.27
N THR A 96 -7.08 -1.35 3.30
CA THR A 96 -6.45 -2.29 4.23
C THR A 96 -6.96 -2.02 5.64
N LEU A 97 -7.39 -3.05 6.34
CA LEU A 97 -7.65 -3.03 7.76
C LEU A 97 -6.51 -3.76 8.46
N GLN A 98 -5.90 -3.14 9.44
CA GLN A 98 -4.81 -3.72 10.22
C GLN A 98 -5.07 -3.62 11.72
N TYR A 99 -4.46 -4.55 12.47
CA TYR A 99 -4.50 -4.56 13.94
C TYR A 99 -3.08 -4.67 14.49
N SER A 100 -2.58 -3.60 15.11
CA SER A 100 -1.20 -3.56 15.61
C SER A 100 -1.07 -4.21 16.98
N LEU A 101 -0.47 -5.40 17.05
CA LEU A 101 -0.08 -6.00 18.33
C LEU A 101 1.09 -5.25 19.01
N PRO A 102 2.05 -4.63 18.27
CA PRO A 102 3.00 -3.69 18.88
C PRO A 102 2.33 -2.56 19.64
N TYR A 103 1.31 -1.91 19.04
CA TYR A 103 0.53 -0.89 19.74
C TYR A 103 -0.20 -1.47 20.96
N PHE A 104 -0.85 -2.63 20.79
CA PHE A 104 -1.54 -3.31 21.90
C PHE A 104 -0.59 -3.58 23.07
N ASN A 105 0.59 -4.13 22.77
CA ASN A 105 1.63 -4.44 23.75
C ASN A 105 2.12 -3.21 24.52
N SER A 106 2.32 -2.08 23.81
CA SER A 106 2.87 -0.86 24.40
C SER A 106 1.83 -0.03 25.17
N GLN A 107 0.55 -0.05 24.76
CA GLN A 107 -0.46 0.88 25.25
C GLN A 107 -1.59 0.24 26.06
N LEU A 108 -1.81 -1.07 25.94
CA LEU A 108 -2.97 -1.73 26.53
C LEU A 108 -2.64 -2.83 27.52
N ALA A 109 -1.86 -3.81 27.10
CA ALA A 109 -1.48 -4.94 27.95
C ALA A 109 -0.24 -5.64 27.39
N ALA A 110 0.69 -6.01 28.28
CA ALA A 110 1.91 -6.71 27.89
C ALA A 110 1.59 -8.07 27.22
N ILE A 111 2.30 -8.36 26.17
CA ILE A 111 2.30 -9.65 25.47
C ILE A 111 3.62 -10.36 25.81
N ASP A 112 3.55 -11.48 26.56
CA ASP A 112 4.75 -12.21 27.01
C ASP A 112 5.52 -12.90 25.87
N ASN A 113 4.87 -13.12 24.72
CA ASN A 113 5.47 -13.78 23.57
C ASN A 113 6.17 -12.77 22.68
N ASP A 114 7.51 -12.87 22.58
CA ASP A 114 8.34 -11.97 21.79
C ASP A 114 8.01 -11.96 20.30
N PHE A 115 7.57 -13.05 19.73
CA PHE A 115 7.18 -13.10 18.33
C PHE A 115 5.82 -12.40 18.10
N LEU A 116 4.83 -12.68 18.96
CA LEU A 116 3.48 -12.14 18.78
C LEU A 116 3.43 -10.62 18.94
N LYS A 117 4.23 -10.03 19.82
CA LYS A 117 4.23 -8.57 20.04
C LYS A 117 4.71 -7.76 18.83
N HIS A 118 5.30 -8.41 17.81
CA HIS A 118 5.77 -7.81 16.59
C HIS A 118 4.83 -8.04 15.39
N LEU A 119 3.71 -8.74 15.60
CA LEU A 119 2.79 -9.05 14.50
C LEU A 119 1.74 -7.96 14.31
N VAL A 120 1.45 -7.68 13.04
CA VAL A 120 0.33 -6.84 12.60
C VAL A 120 -0.51 -7.67 11.62
N PRO A 121 -1.58 -8.34 12.10
CA PRO A 121 -2.58 -8.92 11.21
C PRO A 121 -3.17 -7.88 10.27
N VAL A 122 -3.30 -8.23 8.99
CA VAL A 122 -3.84 -7.36 7.95
C VAL A 122 -4.92 -8.08 7.15
N ALA A 123 -5.84 -7.30 6.61
CA ALA A 123 -6.84 -7.73 5.65
C ALA A 123 -6.97 -6.66 4.57
N GLU A 124 -6.47 -6.95 3.39
CA GLU A 124 -6.49 -6.03 2.27
C GLU A 124 -7.53 -6.41 1.23
N PHE A 125 -8.12 -5.41 0.61
CA PHE A 125 -9.01 -5.54 -0.53
C PHE A 125 -8.47 -4.65 -1.65
N ALA A 126 -8.06 -5.26 -2.75
CA ALA A 126 -7.48 -4.57 -3.90
C ALA A 126 -8.29 -4.87 -5.16
N PHE A 127 -8.68 -3.82 -5.87
CA PHE A 127 -9.47 -3.92 -7.10
C PHE A 127 -8.83 -3.10 -8.21
N GLN A 128 -8.95 -3.63 -9.43
CA GLN A 128 -8.59 -2.94 -10.66
C GLN A 128 -9.78 -2.94 -11.61
N THR A 129 -10.26 -1.75 -11.97
CA THR A 129 -11.44 -1.54 -12.81
C THR A 129 -11.01 -0.90 -14.14
N PRO A 130 -11.16 -1.56 -15.28
CA PRO A 130 -10.95 -0.94 -16.58
C PRO A 130 -11.93 0.22 -16.80
N ILE A 131 -11.40 1.43 -17.05
CA ILE A 131 -12.20 2.64 -17.26
C ILE A 131 -12.12 3.17 -18.70
N HIS A 132 -11.11 2.74 -19.46
CA HIS A 132 -10.98 3.04 -20.87
C HIS A 132 -10.41 1.85 -21.62
N ASN A 133 -10.92 1.56 -22.81
CA ASN A 133 -10.55 0.43 -23.69
C ASN A 133 -10.76 -0.98 -23.08
N GLY A 134 -11.35 -1.13 -21.90
CA GLY A 134 -11.54 -2.43 -21.25
C GLY A 134 -12.34 -3.42 -22.10
N GLY A 135 -13.47 -2.98 -22.64
CA GLY A 135 -14.30 -3.80 -23.53
C GLY A 135 -13.58 -4.23 -24.81
N ALA A 136 -12.84 -3.31 -25.43
CA ALA A 136 -12.08 -3.59 -26.64
C ALA A 136 -10.92 -4.57 -26.41
N ALA A 137 -10.35 -4.56 -25.22
CA ALA A 137 -9.28 -5.48 -24.78
C ALA A 137 -9.83 -6.77 -24.14
N GLY A 138 -11.15 -6.92 -23.99
CA GLY A 138 -11.76 -8.08 -23.33
C GLY A 138 -11.49 -8.15 -21.82
N GLN A 139 -11.16 -7.01 -21.19
CA GLN A 139 -10.85 -6.94 -19.77
C GLN A 139 -12.07 -6.53 -18.95
N SER A 140 -12.19 -7.12 -17.77
CA SER A 140 -13.20 -6.83 -16.77
C SER A 140 -12.52 -6.52 -15.43
N GLN A 141 -13.31 -6.02 -14.48
CA GLN A 141 -12.80 -5.75 -13.13
C GLN A 141 -12.21 -7.01 -12.50
N THR A 142 -10.99 -6.87 -12.00
CA THR A 142 -10.32 -7.86 -11.15
C THR A 142 -10.32 -7.40 -9.70
N GLY A 143 -10.17 -8.33 -8.76
CA GLY A 143 -10.10 -8.00 -7.35
C GLY A 143 -9.64 -9.18 -6.51
N TYR A 144 -8.92 -8.84 -5.44
CA TYR A 144 -8.39 -9.77 -4.46
C TYR A 144 -8.79 -9.37 -3.05
N PHE A 145 -9.07 -10.36 -2.23
CA PHE A 145 -9.00 -10.27 -0.78
C PHE A 145 -7.67 -10.86 -0.34
N GLN A 146 -6.90 -10.11 0.44
CA GLN A 146 -5.53 -10.46 0.83
C GLN A 146 -5.40 -10.45 2.36
N PRO A 147 -5.83 -11.55 3.03
CA PRO A 147 -5.57 -11.72 4.45
C PRO A 147 -4.10 -12.09 4.65
N GLY A 148 -3.48 -11.46 5.64
CA GLY A 148 -2.07 -11.69 5.89
C GLY A 148 -1.61 -11.21 7.25
N VAL A 149 -0.30 -11.17 7.39
CA VAL A 149 0.38 -10.71 8.58
C VAL A 149 1.69 -10.02 8.22
N ILE A 150 1.97 -8.93 8.91
CA ILE A 150 3.25 -8.25 8.87
C ILE A 150 3.98 -8.56 10.18
N TYR A 151 5.25 -8.91 10.10
CA TYR A 151 6.15 -8.94 11.23
C TYR A 151 7.03 -7.69 11.18
N GLU A 152 6.91 -6.85 12.18
CA GLU A 152 7.68 -5.60 12.31
C GLU A 152 8.87 -5.82 13.25
N ALA A 153 10.06 -5.49 12.75
CA ALA A 153 11.28 -5.38 13.54
C ALA A 153 11.78 -3.93 13.50
N ASP A 154 12.78 -3.59 14.33
CA ASP A 154 13.28 -2.22 14.46
C ASP A 154 13.77 -1.61 13.14
N LYS A 155 14.29 -2.42 12.22
CA LYS A 155 14.96 -1.94 10.98
C LYS A 155 14.42 -2.53 9.69
N TRP A 156 13.50 -3.47 9.80
CA TRP A 156 12.92 -4.15 8.65
C TRP A 156 11.54 -4.71 9.01
N GLN A 157 10.75 -4.95 7.99
CA GLN A 157 9.50 -5.70 8.12
C GLN A 157 9.41 -6.76 7.04
N ILE A 158 8.67 -7.81 7.33
CA ILE A 158 8.28 -8.83 6.36
C ILE A 158 6.77 -9.01 6.39
N ALA A 159 6.14 -8.97 5.23
CA ALA A 159 4.72 -9.28 5.08
C ALA A 159 4.52 -10.57 4.31
N LEU A 160 3.46 -11.30 4.65
CA LEU A 160 3.01 -12.49 3.94
C LEU A 160 1.50 -12.48 3.88
N GLU A 161 0.95 -12.53 2.67
CA GLU A 161 -0.48 -12.46 2.42
C GLU A 161 -0.93 -13.51 1.42
N ALA A 162 -2.13 -14.05 1.62
CA ALA A 162 -2.79 -14.91 0.65
C ALA A 162 -3.59 -14.04 -0.33
N MET A 163 -3.45 -14.29 -1.64
CA MET A 163 -4.21 -13.59 -2.68
C MET A 163 -5.44 -14.44 -3.06
N VAL A 164 -6.59 -14.10 -2.52
CA VAL A 164 -7.86 -14.82 -2.77
C VAL A 164 -8.67 -14.06 -3.83
N PRO A 165 -8.90 -14.63 -5.03
CA PRO A 165 -9.69 -13.98 -6.07
C PRO A 165 -11.11 -13.68 -5.61
N MET A 166 -11.59 -12.46 -5.89
CA MET A 166 -12.95 -12.02 -5.55
C MET A 166 -13.86 -11.87 -6.75
N THR A 167 -13.33 -11.85 -7.96
CA THR A 167 -14.12 -11.72 -9.18
C THR A 167 -13.81 -12.85 -10.15
N GLY A 168 -14.76 -13.18 -11.03
CA GLY A 168 -14.55 -14.22 -12.04
C GLY A 168 -13.42 -13.88 -13.03
N ALA A 169 -13.17 -12.60 -13.29
CA ALA A 169 -12.08 -12.14 -14.16
C ALA A 169 -10.70 -12.31 -13.51
N THR A 170 -10.62 -12.35 -12.19
CA THR A 170 -9.39 -12.61 -11.44
C THR A 170 -8.97 -14.08 -11.51
N GLY A 171 -9.92 -14.98 -11.83
CA GLY A 171 -9.71 -16.42 -11.83
C GLY A 171 -10.10 -17.08 -10.51
N HIS A 172 -9.57 -18.29 -10.26
CA HIS A 172 -9.97 -19.11 -9.10
C HIS A 172 -8.76 -19.62 -8.28
N GLY A 173 -7.56 -19.37 -8.73
CA GLY A 173 -6.34 -19.80 -8.04
C GLY A 173 -5.99 -18.87 -6.88
N VAL A 174 -5.77 -19.41 -5.68
CA VAL A 174 -5.21 -18.66 -4.56
C VAL A 174 -3.72 -18.56 -4.75
N GLY A 175 -3.20 -17.34 -4.66
CA GLY A 175 -1.77 -17.03 -4.68
C GLY A 175 -1.26 -16.67 -3.29
N VAL A 176 0.04 -16.43 -3.21
CA VAL A 176 0.72 -15.86 -2.04
C VAL A 176 1.61 -14.73 -2.51
N ILE A 177 1.59 -13.62 -1.78
CA ILE A 177 2.51 -12.50 -1.97
C ILE A 177 3.30 -12.29 -0.68
N GLY A 178 4.56 -11.90 -0.80
CA GLY A 178 5.41 -11.53 0.32
C GLY A 178 6.23 -10.29 -0.02
N SER A 179 6.47 -9.44 0.97
CA SER A 179 7.39 -8.31 0.87
C SER A 179 8.42 -8.35 1.99
N LEU A 180 9.55 -7.72 1.74
CA LEU A 180 10.60 -7.46 2.72
C LEU A 180 11.05 -6.01 2.52
N ASP A 181 10.83 -5.20 3.54
CA ASP A 181 11.13 -3.77 3.52
C ASP A 181 12.19 -3.43 4.56
N PHE A 182 13.11 -2.53 4.23
CA PHE A 182 14.14 -2.04 5.12
C PHE A 182 13.95 -0.54 5.37
N TYR A 183 14.00 -0.14 6.63
CA TYR A 183 13.96 1.26 7.05
C TYR A 183 15.37 1.82 6.96
N LEU A 184 15.63 2.62 5.93
CA LEU A 184 16.98 3.16 5.69
C LEU A 184 17.37 4.21 6.72
N ASP A 185 16.40 4.86 7.34
CA ASP A 185 16.60 5.87 8.39
C ASP A 185 17.19 5.26 9.67
N ASP A 186 16.97 3.94 9.88
CA ASP A 186 17.43 3.20 11.06
C ASP A 186 18.74 2.44 10.82
N ILE A 187 19.38 2.58 9.65
CA ILE A 187 20.67 1.94 9.37
C ILE A 187 21.79 2.76 10.03
N PRO A 188 22.51 2.20 11.04
CA PRO A 188 23.45 3.00 11.84
C PRO A 188 24.66 3.48 11.04
N ASN A 189 25.07 4.71 11.36
CA ASN A 189 26.41 5.28 11.31
C ASN A 189 26.92 6.00 10.06
N ARG A 190 26.13 6.23 9.03
CA ARG A 190 26.50 7.22 8.00
C ARG A 190 25.31 7.87 7.28
N ILE A 191 24.09 7.54 7.66
CA ILE A 191 22.85 8.15 7.13
C ILE A 191 21.99 8.58 8.33
N ASP A 192 22.61 9.17 9.36
CA ASP A 192 21.90 9.71 10.53
C ASP A 192 21.16 11.02 10.21
N GLU A 193 21.32 11.53 9.00
CA GLU A 193 20.48 12.60 8.47
C GLU A 193 19.58 12.01 7.39
N PRO A 194 18.26 12.25 7.45
CA PRO A 194 17.36 11.88 6.36
C PRO A 194 17.94 12.47 5.06
N ILE A 195 17.90 11.70 3.97
CA ILE A 195 18.40 12.12 2.64
C ILE A 195 17.82 13.51 2.26
N PHE A 196 16.73 13.89 2.87
CA PHE A 196 16.14 15.22 2.89
C PHE A 196 15.93 15.66 4.35
N PRO A 197 16.93 16.30 5.01
CA PRO A 197 16.87 16.71 6.42
C PRO A 197 15.76 17.71 6.74
N HIS A 198 15.18 18.30 5.74
CA HIS A 198 13.92 19.03 5.77
C HIS A 198 13.02 18.34 4.76
N GLY A 199 12.32 17.28 5.20
CA GLY A 199 11.23 16.76 4.39
C GLY A 199 10.47 17.95 3.80
N PHE A 200 9.98 17.86 2.57
CA PHE A 200 9.13 18.90 1.97
C PHE A 200 7.84 19.08 2.79
N GLY A 201 7.97 19.15 4.11
CA GLY A 201 6.95 19.40 5.11
C GLY A 201 7.08 20.82 5.58
N ILE A 202 6.00 21.56 5.50
CA ILE A 202 5.80 22.87 6.09
C ILE A 202 6.30 22.79 7.54
N ALA A 203 7.32 23.59 7.87
CA ALA A 203 7.80 23.73 9.24
C ALA A 203 6.59 24.00 10.16
N PRO A 204 6.50 23.36 11.35
CA PRO A 204 5.49 23.74 12.30
C PRO A 204 5.71 25.22 12.59
N GLY A 205 4.73 26.03 12.21
CA GLY A 205 4.70 27.45 12.53
C GLY A 205 4.77 27.64 14.04
N ILE A 206 5.59 28.57 14.43
CA ILE A 206 5.75 29.15 15.77
C ILE A 206 4.40 29.55 16.36
#